data_7236687d37e8fcd9a08cc5e54c66d6b4
#
_entry.id   7236687d37e8fcd9a08cc5e54c66d6b4
#
_cell.length_a   1.000
_cell.length_b   1.000
_cell.length_c   1.000
_cell.angle_alpha   90.00
_cell.angle_beta   90.00
_cell.angle_gamma   90.00
#
_symmetry.space_group_name_H-M   'P 1'
#
loop_
_entity.id
_entity.type
_entity.pdbx_description
1 polymer ?
#
loop_
_entity_poly.entity_id
_entity_poly.type
_entity_poly.pdbx_seq_one_letter_code
_entity_poly.pdbx_strand_id
1 'polypeptide(L)'
;MKYGLQMYSVRDLTEHDLRGALQQVAEMGYSFVEFAGFMGNSAEDVKSWLEEYSLQVSSTHTPLAELEDEVLDQTIAYHKAIGCKDIIIPYAKLETKEQIDAFVERVNTLIPKLQAEGISLHYHNHDCDFAPTPEGLVPEEELLARTSILLEVDTYWTFVAKQNPVEFIRQHKDRIHMIHLKDGMGDHTGKSLGQGVAPVK
;
A
#
# COMPACT_ATOMS: atom_id res chain seq x y z
N MET A 1 3.30 19.45 0.56
CA MET A 1 3.20 18.01 0.32
C MET A 1 3.68 17.32 1.58
N LYS A 2 3.01 16.27 2.02
CA LYS A 2 3.45 15.50 3.19
C LYS A 2 4.23 14.28 2.68
N TYR A 3 5.36 13.98 3.32
CA TYR A 3 6.18 12.84 2.97
C TYR A 3 6.21 11.86 4.13
N GLY A 4 6.07 10.59 3.82
CA GLY A 4 6.21 9.48 4.74
C GLY A 4 7.24 8.47 4.25
N LEU A 5 7.62 7.56 5.12
CA LEU A 5 8.43 6.40 4.77
C LEU A 5 7.58 5.14 4.82
N GLN A 6 7.61 4.36 3.74
CA GLN A 6 7.09 2.99 3.76
C GLN A 6 8.09 2.12 4.53
N MET A 7 7.64 1.53 5.65
CA MET A 7 8.50 0.82 6.61
C MET A 7 9.15 -0.44 6.02
N TYR A 8 8.62 -0.98 4.92
CA TYR A 8 9.29 -2.05 4.18
C TYR A 8 10.66 -1.62 3.60
N SER A 9 10.88 -0.32 3.42
CA SER A 9 12.17 0.21 2.97
C SER A 9 13.28 0.03 4.00
N VAL A 10 12.92 -0.16 5.26
CA VAL A 10 13.80 -0.41 6.41
C VAL A 10 13.45 -1.73 7.13
N ARG A 11 12.96 -2.71 6.38
CA ARG A 11 12.48 -4.00 6.91
C ARG A 11 13.55 -4.78 7.67
N ASP A 12 14.81 -4.62 7.29
CA ASP A 12 15.95 -5.16 8.00
C ASP A 12 16.04 -4.67 9.46
N LEU A 13 15.54 -3.47 9.75
CA LEU A 13 15.42 -2.94 11.11
C LEU A 13 14.08 -3.35 11.74
N THR A 14 12.96 -3.21 11.02
CA THR A 14 11.63 -3.46 11.58
C THR A 14 11.41 -4.91 12.01
N GLU A 15 11.99 -5.87 11.30
CA GLU A 15 11.90 -7.31 11.63
C GLU A 15 12.53 -7.65 12.98
N HIS A 16 13.46 -6.83 13.48
CA HIS A 16 14.18 -7.04 14.74
C HIS A 16 13.70 -6.11 15.85
N ASP A 17 13.44 -4.84 15.51
CA ASP A 17 13.04 -3.81 16.48
C ASP A 17 12.19 -2.74 15.79
N LEU A 18 10.88 -2.94 15.77
CA LEU A 18 9.94 -1.97 15.18
C LEU A 18 10.01 -0.61 15.89
N ARG A 19 10.14 -0.58 17.23
CA ARG A 19 10.23 0.67 17.99
C ARG A 19 11.47 1.46 17.62
N GLY A 20 12.64 0.80 17.62
CA GLY A 20 13.91 1.44 17.24
C GLY A 20 13.92 1.90 15.78
N ALA A 21 13.26 1.16 14.87
CA ALA A 21 13.08 1.59 13.48
C ALA A 21 12.24 2.86 13.37
N LEU A 22 11.12 2.97 14.11
CA LEU A 22 10.29 4.17 14.17
C LEU A 22 11.08 5.38 14.69
N GLN A 23 11.88 5.19 15.77
CA GLN A 23 12.74 6.24 16.28
C GLN A 23 13.70 6.76 15.22
N GLN A 24 14.40 5.86 14.51
CA GLN A 24 15.35 6.24 13.45
C GLN A 24 14.65 6.97 12.31
N VAL A 25 13.45 6.54 11.90
CA VAL A 25 12.66 7.21 10.86
C VAL A 25 12.29 8.63 11.28
N ALA A 26 11.91 8.84 12.55
CA ALA A 26 11.64 10.17 13.08
C ALA A 26 12.93 11.05 13.10
N GLU A 27 14.07 10.48 13.50
CA GLU A 27 15.36 11.16 13.50
C GLU A 27 15.84 11.54 12.08
N MET A 28 15.44 10.77 11.04
CA MET A 28 15.64 11.14 9.64
C MET A 28 14.76 12.32 9.18
N GLY A 29 13.80 12.76 10.00
CA GLY A 29 12.95 13.90 9.73
C GLY A 29 11.61 13.57 9.04
N TYR A 30 11.25 12.30 8.93
CA TYR A 30 9.90 11.93 8.47
C TYR A 30 8.87 12.24 9.55
N SER A 31 7.66 12.63 9.12
CA SER A 31 6.52 12.86 10.01
C SER A 31 5.42 11.82 9.83
N PHE A 32 5.52 11.02 8.79
CA PHE A 32 4.56 9.98 8.47
C PHE A 32 5.27 8.66 8.20
N VAL A 33 4.59 7.58 8.56
CA VAL A 33 5.00 6.20 8.24
C VAL A 33 3.82 5.45 7.63
N GLU A 34 4.14 4.59 6.69
CA GLU A 34 3.25 3.54 6.24
C GLU A 34 3.76 2.20 6.74
N PHE A 35 2.94 1.47 7.48
CA PHE A 35 3.36 0.18 8.02
C PHE A 35 3.31 -0.94 6.96
N ALA A 36 4.23 -1.88 7.08
CA ALA A 36 4.26 -3.15 6.36
C ALA A 36 4.22 -4.31 7.37
N GLY A 37 3.11 -4.37 8.11
CA GLY A 37 2.95 -5.26 9.26
C GLY A 37 3.45 -4.65 10.57
N PHE A 38 3.05 -5.26 11.69
CA PHE A 38 3.30 -4.73 13.04
C PHE A 38 4.26 -5.60 13.87
N MET A 39 4.83 -6.63 13.28
CA MET A 39 5.81 -7.54 13.92
C MET A 39 5.32 -8.13 15.25
N GLY A 40 4.01 -8.38 15.38
CA GLY A 40 3.40 -8.94 16.59
C GLY A 40 3.23 -7.95 17.75
N ASN A 41 3.51 -6.67 17.54
CA ASN A 41 3.33 -5.65 18.57
C ASN A 41 1.85 -5.26 18.73
N SER A 42 1.44 -4.91 19.95
CA SER A 42 0.08 -4.48 20.24
C SER A 42 -0.22 -3.10 19.64
N ALA A 43 -1.50 -2.81 19.41
CA ALA A 43 -1.91 -1.49 18.92
C ALA A 43 -1.60 -0.38 19.95
N GLU A 44 -1.66 -0.69 21.23
CA GLU A 44 -1.32 0.20 22.33
C GLU A 44 0.17 0.56 22.32
N ASP A 45 1.05 -0.42 22.13
CA ASP A 45 2.49 -0.20 22.05
C ASP A 45 2.83 0.67 20.83
N VAL A 46 2.33 0.29 19.64
CA VAL A 46 2.58 1.02 18.40
C VAL A 46 2.06 2.45 18.52
N LYS A 47 0.85 2.66 19.06
CA LYS A 47 0.30 3.99 19.30
C LYS A 47 1.21 4.82 20.22
N SER A 48 1.66 4.23 21.33
CA SER A 48 2.57 4.89 22.28
C SER A 48 3.86 5.35 21.62
N TRP A 49 4.48 4.51 20.77
CA TRP A 49 5.70 4.86 20.07
C TRP A 49 5.49 5.94 19.01
N LEU A 50 4.37 5.91 18.29
CA LEU A 50 4.00 6.97 17.35
C LEU A 50 3.86 8.32 18.05
N GLU A 51 3.21 8.35 19.22
CA GLU A 51 3.09 9.55 20.06
C GLU A 51 4.46 10.02 20.56
N GLU A 52 5.29 9.10 21.11
CA GLU A 52 6.64 9.37 21.61
C GLU A 52 7.53 10.02 20.55
N TYR A 53 7.49 9.50 19.31
CA TYR A 53 8.35 9.99 18.23
C TYR A 53 7.68 11.04 17.34
N SER A 54 6.47 11.49 17.68
CA SER A 54 5.69 12.48 16.92
C SER A 54 5.46 12.06 15.45
N LEU A 55 5.31 10.75 15.22
CA LEU A 55 4.97 10.17 13.91
C LEU A 55 3.46 10.01 13.76
N GLN A 56 2.98 10.11 12.53
CA GLN A 56 1.59 9.82 12.15
C GLN A 56 1.57 8.65 11.17
N VAL A 57 0.51 7.85 11.24
CA VAL A 57 0.29 6.79 10.24
C VAL A 57 -0.37 7.41 9.02
N SER A 58 0.23 7.23 7.84
CA SER A 58 -0.43 7.55 6.56
C SER A 58 -1.37 6.42 6.15
N SER A 59 -0.90 5.19 6.27
CA SER A 59 -1.54 3.99 5.74
C SER A 59 -0.86 2.72 6.27
N THR A 60 -1.41 1.57 5.90
CA THR A 60 -0.80 0.28 6.20
C THR A 60 -0.91 -0.67 5.01
N HIS A 61 0.16 -1.34 4.66
CA HIS A 61 0.11 -2.54 3.83
C HIS A 61 -0.44 -3.70 4.64
N THR A 62 -1.67 -4.09 4.36
CA THR A 62 -2.41 -5.14 5.06
C THR A 62 -2.76 -6.25 4.05
N PRO A 63 -2.17 -7.44 4.19
CA PRO A 63 -2.48 -8.57 3.31
C PRO A 63 -3.96 -8.91 3.32
N LEU A 64 -4.48 -9.41 2.19
CA LEU A 64 -5.91 -9.77 2.07
C LEU A 64 -6.35 -10.78 3.13
N ALA A 65 -5.45 -11.66 3.58
CA ALA A 65 -5.73 -12.61 4.65
C ALA A 65 -6.08 -11.97 6.01
N GLU A 66 -5.59 -10.75 6.25
CA GLU A 66 -5.94 -9.98 7.46
C GLU A 66 -7.26 -9.21 7.29
N LEU A 67 -7.87 -9.28 6.13
CA LEU A 67 -9.17 -8.69 5.78
C LEU A 67 -10.26 -9.75 5.58
N GLU A 68 -10.02 -11.02 5.96
CA GLU A 68 -11.04 -12.06 5.94
C GLU A 68 -12.03 -11.84 7.10
N ASP A 69 -13.27 -12.31 6.94
CA ASP A 69 -14.38 -12.00 7.85
C ASP A 69 -14.10 -12.43 9.29
N GLU A 70 -13.31 -13.50 9.50
CA GLU A 70 -12.95 -14.02 10.81
C GLU A 70 -12.04 -13.09 11.63
N VAL A 71 -11.26 -12.24 10.97
CA VAL A 71 -10.27 -11.36 11.58
C VAL A 71 -10.50 -9.88 11.31
N LEU A 72 -11.44 -9.55 10.42
CA LEU A 72 -11.69 -8.18 9.96
C LEU A 72 -11.96 -7.20 11.12
N ASP A 73 -12.77 -7.60 12.09
CA ASP A 73 -13.11 -6.73 13.23
C ASP A 73 -11.88 -6.41 14.09
N GLN A 74 -10.94 -7.37 14.24
CA GLN A 74 -9.68 -7.17 14.96
C GLN A 74 -8.78 -6.23 14.16
N THR A 75 -8.68 -6.43 12.86
CA THR A 75 -7.91 -5.56 11.95
C THR A 75 -8.44 -4.12 12.01
N ILE A 76 -9.75 -3.93 11.91
CA ILE A 76 -10.39 -2.61 12.04
C ILE A 76 -10.07 -1.97 13.39
N ALA A 77 -10.23 -2.71 14.49
CA ALA A 77 -9.97 -2.20 15.84
C ALA A 77 -8.52 -1.75 16.00
N TYR A 78 -7.57 -2.55 15.50
CA TYR A 78 -6.14 -2.21 15.53
C TYR A 78 -5.86 -0.91 14.78
N HIS A 79 -6.33 -0.79 13.52
CA HIS A 79 -6.11 0.40 12.69
C HIS A 79 -6.72 1.66 13.30
N LYS A 80 -7.91 1.55 13.88
CA LYS A 80 -8.55 2.66 14.62
C LYS A 80 -7.73 3.08 15.84
N ALA A 81 -7.16 2.14 16.58
CA ALA A 81 -6.37 2.43 17.77
C ALA A 81 -5.10 3.22 17.46
N ILE A 82 -4.43 2.92 16.34
CA ILE A 82 -3.24 3.66 15.89
C ILE A 82 -3.58 4.91 15.06
N GLY A 83 -4.87 5.20 14.83
CA GLY A 83 -5.32 6.37 14.06
C GLY A 83 -5.17 6.23 12.54
N CYS A 84 -4.99 5.00 12.01
CA CYS A 84 -4.91 4.72 10.59
C CYS A 84 -6.30 4.73 9.95
N LYS A 85 -6.44 5.41 8.80
CA LYS A 85 -7.69 5.52 8.05
C LYS A 85 -7.62 4.93 6.65
N ASP A 86 -6.45 4.47 6.25
CA ASP A 86 -6.20 3.99 4.90
C ASP A 86 -5.50 2.63 4.97
N ILE A 87 -6.22 1.60 4.55
CA ILE A 87 -5.71 0.22 4.43
C ILE A 87 -5.41 -0.05 2.96
N ILE A 88 -4.23 -0.59 2.69
CA ILE A 88 -3.76 -0.89 1.35
C ILE A 88 -3.53 -2.39 1.23
N ILE A 89 -4.18 -3.02 0.27
CA ILE A 89 -3.83 -4.39 -0.12
C ILE A 89 -2.53 -4.31 -0.92
N PRO A 90 -1.41 -4.84 -0.40
CA PRO A 90 -0.09 -4.64 -1.02
C PRO A 90 0.13 -5.48 -2.26
N TYR A 91 -0.60 -6.57 -2.39
CA TYR A 91 -0.48 -7.52 -3.49
C TYR A 91 -1.67 -8.48 -3.49
N ALA A 92 -2.09 -8.89 -4.67
CA ALA A 92 -3.01 -10.01 -4.87
C ALA A 92 -2.54 -10.85 -6.07
N LYS A 93 -2.83 -12.15 -6.01
CA LYS A 93 -2.55 -13.03 -7.15
C LYS A 93 -3.69 -12.89 -8.17
N LEU A 94 -3.43 -12.21 -9.29
CA LEU A 94 -4.42 -11.85 -10.31
C LEU A 94 -4.02 -12.40 -11.70
N GLU A 95 -3.52 -13.63 -11.73
CA GLU A 95 -2.94 -14.26 -12.92
C GLU A 95 -3.97 -14.93 -13.84
N THR A 96 -5.21 -15.13 -13.36
CA THR A 96 -6.32 -15.73 -14.13
C THR A 96 -7.61 -14.95 -13.92
N LYS A 97 -8.56 -15.16 -14.85
CA LYS A 97 -9.90 -14.57 -14.74
C LYS A 97 -10.58 -14.93 -13.42
N GLU A 98 -10.48 -16.18 -12.97
CA GLU A 98 -11.10 -16.65 -11.74
C GLU A 98 -10.53 -15.92 -10.52
N GLN A 99 -9.21 -15.67 -10.49
CA GLN A 99 -8.57 -14.94 -9.41
C GLN A 99 -8.99 -13.47 -9.40
N ILE A 100 -9.07 -12.83 -10.57
CA ILE A 100 -9.56 -11.47 -10.71
C ILE A 100 -11.02 -11.37 -10.25
N ASP A 101 -11.89 -12.28 -10.70
CA ASP A 101 -13.29 -12.29 -10.32
C ASP A 101 -13.48 -12.44 -8.81
N ALA A 102 -12.76 -13.36 -8.18
CA ALA A 102 -12.82 -13.58 -6.73
C ALA A 102 -12.31 -12.35 -5.95
N PHE A 103 -11.23 -11.73 -6.41
CA PHE A 103 -10.70 -10.53 -5.78
C PHE A 103 -11.65 -9.34 -5.90
N VAL A 104 -12.22 -9.11 -7.08
CA VAL A 104 -13.24 -8.06 -7.33
C VAL A 104 -14.45 -8.26 -6.43
N GLU A 105 -14.96 -9.48 -6.31
CA GLU A 105 -16.08 -9.79 -5.42
C GLU A 105 -15.73 -9.49 -3.96
N ARG A 106 -14.55 -9.93 -3.50
CA ARG A 106 -14.08 -9.67 -2.13
C ARG A 106 -13.94 -8.19 -1.85
N VAL A 107 -13.27 -7.45 -2.73
CA VAL A 107 -13.08 -5.99 -2.59
C VAL A 107 -14.42 -5.25 -2.52
N ASN A 108 -15.37 -5.59 -3.39
CA ASN A 108 -16.69 -4.96 -3.40
C ASN A 108 -17.51 -5.25 -2.12
N THR A 109 -17.20 -6.34 -1.42
CA THR A 109 -17.79 -6.66 -0.10
C THR A 109 -17.07 -5.90 1.04
N LEU A 110 -15.75 -5.73 0.94
CA LEU A 110 -14.92 -5.06 1.97
C LEU A 110 -15.12 -3.55 2.01
N ILE A 111 -15.18 -2.91 0.84
CA ILE A 111 -15.27 -1.45 0.74
C ILE A 111 -16.38 -0.87 1.62
N PRO A 112 -17.65 -1.29 1.52
CA PRO A 112 -18.72 -0.72 2.35
C PRO A 112 -18.54 -1.02 3.84
N LYS A 113 -17.99 -2.19 4.20
CA LYS A 113 -17.72 -2.54 5.60
C LYS A 113 -16.67 -1.60 6.21
N LEU A 114 -15.55 -1.39 5.52
CA LEU A 114 -14.48 -0.50 5.98
C LEU A 114 -14.92 0.96 6.00
N GLN A 115 -15.66 1.41 4.97
CA GLN A 115 -16.18 2.77 4.91
C GLN A 115 -17.14 3.09 6.07
N ALA A 116 -17.96 2.13 6.51
CA ALA A 116 -18.82 2.29 7.67
C ALA A 116 -18.02 2.55 8.97
N GLU A 117 -16.77 2.09 9.03
CA GLU A 117 -15.83 2.28 10.13
C GLU A 117 -14.89 3.49 9.93
N GLY A 118 -15.08 4.25 8.83
CA GLY A 118 -14.28 5.42 8.49
C GLY A 118 -12.89 5.08 7.95
N ILE A 119 -12.74 3.90 7.35
CA ILE A 119 -11.49 3.40 6.75
C ILE A 119 -11.69 3.28 5.24
N SER A 120 -10.72 3.74 4.46
CA SER A 120 -10.66 3.59 3.01
C SER A 120 -9.82 2.38 2.63
N LEU A 121 -10.24 1.67 1.58
CA LEU A 121 -9.50 0.52 1.02
C LEU A 121 -8.81 0.92 -0.27
N HIS A 122 -7.54 0.57 -0.38
CA HIS A 122 -6.68 0.84 -1.52
C HIS A 122 -6.02 -0.43 -2.05
N TYR A 123 -5.55 -0.36 -3.28
CA TYR A 123 -4.71 -1.38 -3.90
C TYR A 123 -3.38 -0.76 -4.32
N HIS A 124 -2.28 -1.45 -4.03
CA HIS A 124 -0.93 -1.08 -4.45
C HIS A 124 -0.53 -1.91 -5.66
N ASN A 125 -0.24 -1.26 -6.77
CA ASN A 125 0.10 -1.93 -8.01
C ASN A 125 1.54 -2.41 -8.05
N HIS A 126 1.73 -3.54 -8.76
CA HIS A 126 3.01 -4.00 -9.26
C HIS A 126 3.01 -4.02 -10.80
N ASP A 127 4.15 -4.30 -11.40
CA ASP A 127 4.27 -4.39 -12.86
C ASP A 127 3.42 -5.52 -13.47
N CYS A 128 3.24 -6.63 -12.75
CA CYS A 128 2.40 -7.75 -13.18
C CYS A 128 0.92 -7.37 -13.33
N ASP A 129 0.43 -6.38 -12.60
CA ASP A 129 -0.97 -5.96 -12.66
C ASP A 129 -1.33 -5.27 -13.99
N PHE A 130 -0.33 -4.82 -14.73
CA PHE A 130 -0.48 -4.24 -16.07
C PHE A 130 -0.27 -5.25 -17.21
N ALA A 131 0.09 -6.49 -16.90
CA ALA A 131 0.28 -7.54 -17.88
C ALA A 131 -1.03 -8.30 -18.13
N PRO A 132 -1.36 -8.64 -19.40
CA PRO A 132 -2.56 -9.42 -19.67
C PRO A 132 -2.43 -10.85 -19.17
N THR A 133 -3.51 -11.37 -18.58
CA THR A 133 -3.65 -12.79 -18.25
C THR A 133 -3.70 -13.65 -19.52
N PRO A 134 -3.63 -14.99 -19.41
CA PRO A 134 -3.84 -15.89 -20.56
C PRO A 134 -5.18 -15.68 -21.29
N GLU A 135 -6.21 -15.19 -20.58
CA GLU A 135 -7.52 -14.84 -21.13
C GLU A 135 -7.59 -13.44 -21.73
N GLY A 136 -6.50 -12.67 -21.67
CA GLY A 136 -6.39 -11.32 -22.23
C GLY A 136 -6.93 -10.21 -21.31
N LEU A 137 -7.21 -10.49 -20.05
CA LEU A 137 -7.63 -9.48 -19.07
C LEU A 137 -6.40 -8.81 -18.45
N VAL A 138 -6.44 -7.50 -18.26
CA VAL A 138 -5.41 -6.73 -17.54
C VAL A 138 -5.92 -6.46 -16.13
N PRO A 139 -5.29 -7.01 -15.08
CA PRO A 139 -5.77 -6.89 -13.69
C PRO A 139 -6.08 -5.46 -13.27
N GLU A 140 -5.17 -4.52 -13.50
CA GLU A 140 -5.38 -3.11 -13.14
C GLU A 140 -6.62 -2.50 -13.81
N GLU A 141 -6.84 -2.79 -15.10
CA GLU A 141 -8.02 -2.32 -15.84
C GLU A 141 -9.31 -2.94 -15.28
N GLU A 142 -9.30 -4.23 -14.94
CA GLU A 142 -10.44 -4.94 -14.36
C GLU A 142 -10.81 -4.37 -12.97
N LEU A 143 -9.81 -4.08 -12.12
CA LEU A 143 -10.04 -3.45 -10.82
C LEU A 143 -10.64 -2.06 -10.96
N LEU A 144 -10.10 -1.25 -11.86
CA LEU A 144 -10.60 0.09 -12.14
C LEU A 144 -12.02 0.10 -12.69
N ALA A 145 -12.36 -0.85 -13.55
CA ALA A 145 -13.67 -0.95 -14.20
C ALA A 145 -14.76 -1.53 -13.29
N ARG A 146 -14.40 -2.46 -12.39
CA ARG A 146 -15.37 -3.32 -11.70
C ARG A 146 -15.47 -3.04 -10.20
N THR A 147 -14.63 -2.16 -9.65
CA THR A 147 -14.63 -1.81 -8.23
C THR A 147 -14.56 -0.31 -8.03
N SER A 148 -14.80 0.15 -6.79
CA SER A 148 -14.53 1.51 -6.35
C SER A 148 -13.28 1.60 -5.45
N ILE A 149 -12.40 0.58 -5.48
CA ILE A 149 -11.16 0.59 -4.70
C ILE A 149 -10.30 1.80 -5.08
N LEU A 150 -9.71 2.43 -4.09
CA LEU A 150 -8.77 3.52 -4.32
C LEU A 150 -7.39 2.95 -4.69
N LEU A 151 -6.51 3.80 -5.20
CA LEU A 151 -5.18 3.39 -5.62
C LEU A 151 -4.11 4.03 -4.74
N GLU A 152 -3.12 3.22 -4.38
CA GLU A 152 -1.79 3.66 -4.03
C GLU A 152 -0.87 3.34 -5.21
N VAL A 153 -0.56 4.35 -6.01
CA VAL A 153 0.22 4.12 -7.23
C VAL A 153 1.71 4.04 -6.92
N ASP A 154 2.33 2.89 -7.18
CA ASP A 154 3.79 2.78 -7.21
C ASP A 154 4.30 3.18 -8.60
N THR A 155 4.97 4.33 -8.65
CA THR A 155 5.46 4.94 -9.90
C THR A 155 6.54 4.11 -10.57
N TYR A 156 7.36 3.39 -9.80
CA TYR A 156 8.42 2.54 -10.35
C TYR A 156 7.85 1.28 -10.99
N TRP A 157 6.89 0.61 -10.34
CA TRP A 157 6.25 -0.56 -10.93
C TRP A 157 5.44 -0.22 -12.17
N THR A 158 4.75 0.92 -12.18
CA THR A 158 4.10 1.45 -13.38
C THR A 158 5.11 1.68 -14.52
N PHE A 159 6.29 2.22 -14.20
CA PHE A 159 7.38 2.40 -15.18
C PHE A 159 7.96 1.05 -15.66
N VAL A 160 8.19 0.08 -14.78
CA VAL A 160 8.66 -1.27 -15.13
C VAL A 160 7.69 -1.96 -16.09
N ALA A 161 6.38 -1.78 -15.86
CA ALA A 161 5.31 -2.26 -16.72
C ALA A 161 5.25 -1.57 -18.11
N LYS A 162 6.18 -0.64 -18.39
CA LYS A 162 6.19 0.17 -19.64
C LYS A 162 4.99 1.11 -19.78
N GLN A 163 4.32 1.40 -18.70
CA GLN A 163 3.32 2.47 -18.65
C GLN A 163 4.02 3.81 -18.35
N ASN A 164 3.34 4.92 -18.68
CA ASN A 164 3.81 6.24 -18.29
C ASN A 164 3.20 6.63 -16.93
N PRO A 165 3.97 6.70 -15.82
CA PRO A 165 3.39 6.96 -14.51
C PRO A 165 2.67 8.31 -14.40
N VAL A 166 3.17 9.34 -15.12
CA VAL A 166 2.55 10.68 -15.10
C VAL A 166 1.19 10.68 -15.79
N GLU A 167 1.09 9.97 -16.92
CA GLU A 167 -0.19 9.85 -17.65
C GLU A 167 -1.17 9.00 -16.87
N PHE A 168 -0.73 7.89 -16.28
CA PHE A 168 -1.54 7.02 -15.43
C PHE A 168 -2.12 7.80 -14.24
N ILE A 169 -1.28 8.58 -13.52
CA ILE A 169 -1.72 9.43 -12.42
C ILE A 169 -2.74 10.48 -12.89
N ARG A 170 -2.51 11.14 -14.02
CA ARG A 170 -3.46 12.14 -14.55
C ARG A 170 -4.81 11.55 -14.92
N GLN A 171 -4.79 10.35 -15.51
CA GLN A 171 -6.00 9.65 -15.94
C GLN A 171 -6.86 9.19 -14.76
N HIS A 172 -6.21 8.75 -13.67
CA HIS A 172 -6.88 8.13 -12.53
C HIS A 172 -6.84 8.99 -11.25
N LYS A 173 -6.54 10.29 -11.35
CA LYS A 173 -6.33 11.20 -10.21
C LYS A 173 -7.45 11.16 -9.16
N ASP A 174 -8.70 10.92 -9.57
CA ASP A 174 -9.85 10.89 -8.68
C ASP A 174 -9.96 9.56 -7.89
N ARG A 175 -9.13 8.59 -8.21
CA ARG A 175 -9.00 7.29 -7.54
C ARG A 175 -7.70 7.16 -6.74
N ILE A 176 -6.76 8.09 -6.88
CA ILE A 176 -5.42 8.04 -6.28
C ILE A 176 -5.38 8.94 -5.05
N HIS A 177 -5.12 8.35 -3.90
CA HIS A 177 -4.91 9.08 -2.65
C HIS A 177 -3.45 9.09 -2.21
N MET A 178 -2.69 8.07 -2.59
CA MET A 178 -1.30 7.92 -2.21
C MET A 178 -0.44 7.49 -3.40
N ILE A 179 0.83 7.81 -3.32
CA ILE A 179 1.82 7.49 -4.35
C ILE A 179 3.08 6.99 -3.67
N HIS A 180 3.56 5.82 -4.07
CA HIS A 180 4.91 5.40 -3.81
C HIS A 180 5.84 6.02 -4.87
N LEU A 181 6.63 6.99 -4.45
CA LEU A 181 7.72 7.50 -5.26
C LEU A 181 8.93 6.57 -5.04
N LYS A 182 9.21 5.75 -6.01
CA LYS A 182 10.23 4.70 -5.96
C LYS A 182 11.13 4.76 -7.19
N ASP A 183 12.37 4.34 -7.05
CA ASP A 183 13.35 4.31 -8.12
C ASP A 183 14.07 2.95 -8.19
N GLY A 184 14.62 2.64 -9.33
CA GLY A 184 15.32 1.38 -9.59
C GLY A 184 15.87 1.31 -11.01
N MET A 185 16.40 0.13 -11.38
CA MET A 185 17.10 -0.07 -12.65
C MET A 185 16.19 -0.56 -13.80
N GLY A 186 14.89 -0.74 -13.57
CA GLY A 186 13.94 -1.27 -14.56
C GLY A 186 13.96 -2.80 -14.68
N ASP A 187 14.68 -3.47 -13.80
CA ASP A 187 14.86 -4.92 -13.74
C ASP A 187 14.51 -5.49 -12.35
N HIS A 188 13.61 -4.85 -11.64
CA HIS A 188 13.21 -5.14 -10.25
C HIS A 188 14.29 -4.81 -9.19
N THR A 189 15.46 -4.30 -9.58
CA THR A 189 16.48 -3.84 -8.65
C THR A 189 16.17 -2.42 -8.17
N GLY A 190 15.81 -2.27 -6.89
CA GLY A 190 15.55 -0.98 -6.26
C GLY A 190 16.83 -0.14 -6.09
N LYS A 191 16.68 1.19 -6.16
CA LYS A 191 17.71 2.19 -5.90
C LYS A 191 17.15 3.32 -5.06
N SER A 192 18.04 4.07 -4.41
CA SER A 192 17.66 5.33 -3.80
C SER A 192 17.13 6.30 -4.86
N LEU A 193 16.21 7.17 -4.48
CA LEU A 193 15.61 8.15 -5.40
C LEU A 193 16.66 8.99 -6.12
N GLY A 194 16.56 9.07 -7.44
CA GLY A 194 17.50 9.76 -8.32
C GLY A 194 18.76 9.00 -8.67
N GLN A 195 18.91 7.75 -8.23
CA GLN A 195 20.04 6.87 -8.56
C GLN A 195 19.67 5.72 -9.51
N GLY A 196 18.41 5.58 -9.83
CA GLY A 196 17.89 4.64 -10.81
C GLY A 196 17.61 5.29 -12.16
N VAL A 197 16.73 4.64 -12.93
CA VAL A 197 16.35 5.07 -14.29
C VAL A 197 14.88 5.46 -14.39
N ALA A 198 14.13 5.37 -13.31
CA ALA A 198 12.72 5.76 -13.29
C ALA A 198 12.55 7.31 -13.36
N PRO A 199 11.47 7.82 -13.92
CA PRO A 199 11.21 9.26 -14.04
C PRO A 199 10.73 9.85 -12.72
N VAL A 200 11.63 9.99 -11.74
CA VAL A 200 11.34 10.51 -10.39
C VAL A 200 11.51 12.03 -10.24
N LYS A 201 11.73 12.74 -11.35
CA LYS A 201 11.89 14.21 -11.39
C LYS A 201 10.72 14.87 -12.07
#